data_3bf5ab8aa7164126f3357d1d77755778
#
_entry.id   3bf5ab8aa7164126f3357d1d77755778
#
_cell.length_a   1.000
_cell.length_b   1.000
_cell.length_c   1.000
_cell.angle_alpha   90.00
_cell.angle_beta   90.00
_cell.angle_gamma   90.00
#
_symmetry.space_group_name_H-M   'P 1'
#
loop_
_entity.id
_entity.type
_entity.pdbx_description
1 polymer ?
#
loop_
_entity_poly.entity_id
_entity_poly.type
_entity_poly.pdbx_seq_one_letter_code
_entity_poly.pdbx_strand_id
1 'polypeptide(L)'
;MIGLSESIQVRIYKDINNASFPVVVRGSGLPCCLYLNAYLNGNHKSPLSKVNSKKGKSKQSPSFYTRKKYAYELKFLYCFFMQKNIDLVERVASGSFLSIEEIDGYIRACKFYVDTEDESESGTVVSLTDKRIRDAIHATSNSQPEVSAHTFHQRLNRLKAYIEFLYVCHHYDKAETEQQISTDDQFNKFKLYISTAISSSRKDNTITKDPLESVIPSDKFFNLLEVIQERSSNNPFKSSKLRNQIITQILIDTGVRVGAVLKLKVSDLVDDWDNPRFLLTRTPDDPTDTRRLPAANKTKALSVSISHDLMKLIKLYIETVRKSTPNSHEHDFVFISEKGRTIGKPMSYNAIHKVIKTIGDCVGIALHPHLLRHKWNEIFENKAKAKGFSPDKIEDLRKYAMGWVEDSKMASVYNEFQLAMTVAEISSKNLSQSVPNLRGSK
;
A
#
# COMPACT_ATOMS: atom_id res chain seq x y z
N MET A 1 -37.32 19.12 10.00
CA MET A 1 -36.78 18.00 10.80
C MET A 1 -36.21 17.01 9.82
N ILE A 2 -34.92 17.12 9.51
CA ILE A 2 -34.18 16.14 8.69
C ILE A 2 -33.58 15.16 9.71
N GLY A 3 -34.25 14.00 9.82
CA GLY A 3 -33.90 12.97 10.77
C GLY A 3 -32.59 12.29 10.41
N LEU A 4 -31.91 11.80 11.48
CA LEU A 4 -30.88 10.78 11.51
C LEU A 4 -29.79 10.92 10.46
N SER A 5 -28.60 11.29 10.87
CA SER A 5 -27.41 11.32 10.00
C SER A 5 -27.23 9.95 9.37
N GLU A 6 -27.69 9.81 8.12
CA GLU A 6 -27.54 8.59 7.33
C GLU A 6 -26.06 8.31 7.16
N SER A 7 -25.58 7.18 7.66
CA SER A 7 -24.16 6.84 7.63
C SER A 7 -23.66 6.72 6.17
N ILE A 8 -22.58 7.41 5.85
CA ILE A 8 -21.92 7.31 4.54
C ILE A 8 -20.87 6.21 4.60
N GLN A 9 -20.91 5.27 3.65
CA GLN A 9 -20.04 4.09 3.61
C GLN A 9 -19.37 3.93 2.26
N VAL A 10 -18.20 3.27 2.24
CA VAL A 10 -17.56 2.82 1.01
C VAL A 10 -17.85 1.33 0.84
N ARG A 11 -18.60 0.99 -0.20
CA ARG A 11 -18.89 -0.40 -0.57
C ARG A 11 -18.14 -0.78 -1.84
N ILE A 12 -17.79 -2.06 -1.96
CA ILE A 12 -17.10 -2.61 -3.12
C ILE A 12 -18.06 -3.51 -3.85
N TYR A 13 -18.26 -3.20 -5.12
CA TYR A 13 -19.09 -3.95 -6.04
C TYR A 13 -18.22 -4.61 -7.12
N LYS A 14 -18.79 -5.54 -7.84
CA LYS A 14 -18.21 -6.16 -9.03
C LYS A 14 -19.07 -5.83 -10.24
N ASP A 15 -18.44 -5.54 -11.36
CA ASP A 15 -19.11 -5.36 -12.63
C ASP A 15 -19.39 -6.72 -13.32
N ILE A 16 -19.97 -6.67 -14.51
CA ILE A 16 -20.28 -7.85 -15.33
C ILE A 16 -19.06 -8.65 -15.74
N ASN A 17 -17.88 -8.02 -15.75
CA ASN A 17 -16.58 -8.64 -16.04
C ASN A 17 -15.85 -9.07 -14.76
N ASN A 18 -16.55 -9.14 -13.60
CA ASN A 18 -16.00 -9.48 -12.31
C ASN A 18 -14.92 -8.49 -11.79
N ALA A 19 -14.75 -7.31 -12.43
CA ALA A 19 -13.84 -6.30 -11.96
C ALA A 19 -14.40 -5.55 -10.75
N SER A 20 -13.61 -5.43 -9.69
CA SER A 20 -14.02 -4.76 -8.46
C SER A 20 -13.94 -3.24 -8.59
N PHE A 21 -14.97 -2.53 -8.11
CA PHE A 21 -14.97 -1.08 -8.06
C PHE A 21 -15.60 -0.54 -6.77
N PRO A 22 -15.07 0.53 -6.20
CA PRO A 22 -15.62 1.15 -5.00
C PRO A 22 -16.74 2.12 -5.35
N VAL A 23 -17.74 2.21 -4.48
CA VAL A 23 -18.84 3.19 -4.54
C VAL A 23 -19.02 3.81 -3.16
N VAL A 24 -19.21 5.12 -3.12
CA VAL A 24 -19.57 5.84 -1.89
C VAL A 24 -21.09 5.90 -1.81
N VAL A 25 -21.65 5.26 -0.80
CA VAL A 25 -23.08 5.05 -0.64
C VAL A 25 -23.59 5.58 0.69
N ARG A 26 -24.89 5.87 0.75
CA ARG A 26 -25.63 6.10 1.99
C ARG A 26 -25.89 4.78 2.71
N GLY A 27 -26.30 4.81 3.97
CA GLY A 27 -26.66 3.62 4.74
C GLY A 27 -27.71 2.74 4.04
N SER A 28 -28.64 3.35 3.31
CA SER A 28 -29.62 2.69 2.43
C SER A 28 -29.00 1.86 1.29
N GLY A 29 -27.72 2.07 0.97
CA GLY A 29 -27.01 1.44 -0.15
C GLY A 29 -27.08 2.23 -1.46
N LEU A 30 -27.82 3.32 -1.52
CA LEU A 30 -27.87 4.20 -2.69
C LEU A 30 -26.61 5.06 -2.79
N PRO A 31 -26.14 5.42 -4.01
CA PRO A 31 -25.03 6.35 -4.19
C PRO A 31 -25.29 7.68 -3.45
N CYS A 32 -24.32 8.17 -2.70
CA CYS A 32 -24.48 9.43 -1.96
C CYS A 32 -24.56 10.67 -2.88
N CYS A 33 -23.81 10.64 -3.97
CA CYS A 33 -23.76 11.66 -5.00
C CYS A 33 -23.35 11.02 -6.34
N LEU A 34 -24.07 11.32 -7.41
CA LEU A 34 -23.78 10.75 -8.74
C LEU A 34 -22.45 11.27 -9.30
N TYR A 35 -22.19 12.57 -9.23
CA TYR A 35 -20.95 13.19 -9.70
C TYR A 35 -19.73 12.63 -8.98
N LEU A 36 -19.81 12.42 -7.66
CA LEU A 36 -18.74 11.85 -6.86
C LEU A 36 -18.41 10.42 -7.32
N ASN A 37 -19.42 9.59 -7.54
CA ASN A 37 -19.21 8.21 -7.98
C ASN A 37 -18.82 8.13 -9.47
N ALA A 38 -19.27 9.05 -10.31
CA ALA A 38 -18.79 9.21 -11.68
C ALA A 38 -17.31 9.60 -11.72
N TYR A 39 -16.90 10.58 -10.91
CA TYR A 39 -15.49 10.91 -10.75
C TYR A 39 -14.66 9.70 -10.30
N LEU A 40 -15.14 8.94 -9.33
CA LEU A 40 -14.43 7.80 -8.76
C LEU A 40 -14.22 6.65 -9.76
N ASN A 41 -15.20 6.35 -10.60
CA ASN A 41 -15.19 5.15 -11.44
C ASN A 41 -15.09 5.41 -12.96
N GLY A 42 -15.40 6.60 -13.42
CA GLY A 42 -15.47 6.87 -14.84
C GLY A 42 -14.38 7.77 -15.40
N ASN A 43 -14.12 8.90 -14.78
CA ASN A 43 -13.41 9.98 -15.43
C ASN A 43 -12.39 10.70 -14.54
N HIS A 44 -11.36 9.98 -14.11
CA HIS A 44 -10.17 10.64 -13.58
C HIS A 44 -9.37 11.42 -14.63
N LYS A 45 -9.81 11.35 -15.88
CA LYS A 45 -9.22 12.09 -16.99
C LYS A 45 -10.04 13.36 -17.18
N SER A 46 -9.67 14.42 -16.43
CA SER A 46 -10.02 15.75 -16.91
C SER A 46 -9.52 15.87 -18.36
N PRO A 47 -10.35 16.29 -19.32
CA PRO A 47 -9.91 16.60 -20.68
C PRO A 47 -8.68 17.53 -20.66
N LEU A 48 -8.62 18.47 -19.72
CA LEU A 48 -7.50 19.38 -19.48
C LEU A 48 -6.19 18.67 -19.12
N SER A 49 -6.24 17.49 -18.51
CA SER A 49 -5.02 16.72 -18.21
C SER A 49 -4.38 16.11 -19.47
N LYS A 50 -5.11 16.00 -20.58
CA LYS A 50 -4.57 15.56 -21.87
C LYS A 50 -3.83 16.66 -22.61
N VAL A 51 -4.26 17.92 -22.46
CA VAL A 51 -3.65 19.07 -23.15
C VAL A 51 -2.26 19.40 -22.58
N ASN A 52 -2.04 19.14 -21.29
CA ASN A 52 -0.79 19.45 -20.60
C ASN A 52 0.21 18.26 -20.52
N SER A 53 -0.12 17.10 -21.07
CA SER A 53 0.83 15.98 -21.09
C SER A 53 1.81 16.09 -22.27
N LYS A 54 2.90 16.82 -22.07
CA LYS A 54 4.04 16.91 -23.02
C LYS A 54 4.73 15.56 -23.33
N LYS A 55 4.22 14.44 -22.81
CA LYS A 55 4.67 13.09 -23.12
C LYS A 55 3.43 12.22 -23.35
N GLY A 56 3.24 11.80 -24.58
CA GLY A 56 2.14 11.00 -25.12
C GLY A 56 1.86 9.63 -24.44
N LYS A 57 2.04 9.52 -23.14
CA LYS A 57 1.65 8.36 -22.36
C LYS A 57 0.17 8.53 -21.97
N SER A 58 -0.71 7.79 -22.62
CA SER A 58 -2.08 7.60 -22.16
C SER A 58 -2.03 7.21 -20.67
N LYS A 59 -2.52 8.10 -19.78
CA LYS A 59 -2.64 7.76 -18.36
C LYS A 59 -3.66 6.63 -18.25
N GLN A 60 -3.18 5.44 -17.92
CA GLN A 60 -4.05 4.31 -17.60
C GLN A 60 -4.99 4.67 -16.45
N SER A 61 -6.20 4.13 -16.48
CA SER A 61 -7.15 4.29 -15.36
C SER A 61 -6.51 3.87 -14.05
N PRO A 62 -6.77 4.58 -12.94
CA PRO A 62 -6.22 4.22 -11.64
C PRO A 62 -6.60 2.80 -11.26
N SER A 63 -5.66 2.07 -10.64
CA SER A 63 -5.92 0.72 -10.16
C SER A 63 -7.04 0.69 -9.12
N PHE A 64 -7.67 -0.47 -8.92
CA PHE A 64 -8.70 -0.68 -7.90
C PHE A 64 -8.31 -0.11 -6.53
N TYR A 65 -7.10 -0.39 -6.03
CA TYR A 65 -6.66 0.11 -4.73
C TYR A 65 -6.49 1.63 -4.69
N THR A 66 -6.09 2.24 -5.79
CA THR A 66 -6.03 3.69 -5.91
C THR A 66 -7.44 4.28 -5.88
N ARG A 67 -8.38 3.70 -6.62
CA ARG A 67 -9.80 4.10 -6.60
C ARG A 67 -10.42 3.89 -5.21
N LYS A 68 -10.13 2.75 -4.56
CA LYS A 68 -10.60 2.49 -3.18
C LYS A 68 -10.10 3.56 -2.22
N LYS A 69 -8.82 3.95 -2.30
CA LYS A 69 -8.26 5.04 -1.50
C LYS A 69 -8.99 6.36 -1.77
N TYR A 70 -9.19 6.69 -3.05
CA TYR A 70 -9.94 7.88 -3.44
C TYR A 70 -11.36 7.88 -2.88
N ALA A 71 -12.02 6.71 -2.81
CA ALA A 71 -13.35 6.59 -2.23
C ALA A 71 -13.39 7.00 -0.75
N TYR A 72 -12.39 6.62 0.04
CA TYR A 72 -12.30 7.05 1.44
C TYR A 72 -11.99 8.54 1.58
N GLU A 73 -11.12 9.09 0.73
CA GLU A 73 -10.84 10.52 0.69
C GLU A 73 -12.08 11.33 0.29
N LEU A 74 -12.85 10.83 -0.68
CA LEU A 74 -14.13 11.43 -1.12
C LEU A 74 -15.23 11.28 -0.07
N LYS A 75 -15.29 10.14 0.65
CA LYS A 75 -16.19 9.99 1.80
C LYS A 75 -15.92 11.08 2.83
N PHE A 76 -14.67 11.27 3.22
CA PHE A 76 -14.27 12.32 4.15
C PHE A 76 -14.71 13.71 3.67
N LEU A 77 -14.38 14.05 2.43
CA LEU A 77 -14.76 15.31 1.78
C LEU A 77 -16.28 15.51 1.79
N TYR A 78 -17.03 14.53 1.33
CA TYR A 78 -18.49 14.59 1.26
C TYR A 78 -19.12 14.77 2.64
N CYS A 79 -18.69 14.00 3.64
CA CYS A 79 -19.19 14.13 5.02
C CYS A 79 -18.91 15.52 5.60
N PHE A 80 -17.72 16.08 5.39
CA PHE A 80 -17.36 17.40 5.89
C PHE A 80 -18.28 18.50 5.31
N PHE A 81 -18.44 18.56 3.98
CA PHE A 81 -19.26 19.59 3.35
C PHE A 81 -20.75 19.39 3.60
N MET A 82 -21.21 18.15 3.68
CA MET A 82 -22.60 17.82 4.06
C MET A 82 -22.93 18.34 5.48
N GLN A 83 -22.02 18.17 6.45
CA GLN A 83 -22.20 18.70 7.81
C GLN A 83 -22.27 20.23 7.86
N LYS A 84 -21.69 20.90 6.87
CA LYS A 84 -21.72 22.36 6.72
C LYS A 84 -22.88 22.86 5.85
N ASN A 85 -23.76 21.96 5.38
CA ASN A 85 -24.84 22.24 4.42
C ASN A 85 -24.32 22.88 3.11
N ILE A 86 -23.15 22.46 2.65
CA ILE A 86 -22.53 22.91 1.40
C ILE A 86 -22.65 21.82 0.36
N ASP A 87 -23.39 22.08 -0.73
CA ASP A 87 -23.39 21.23 -1.91
C ASP A 87 -22.30 21.68 -2.90
N LEU A 88 -21.25 20.91 -3.00
CA LEU A 88 -20.12 21.23 -3.89
C LEU A 88 -20.51 21.21 -5.37
N VAL A 89 -21.48 20.37 -5.77
CA VAL A 89 -21.95 20.30 -7.17
C VAL A 89 -22.66 21.58 -7.53
N GLU A 90 -23.61 22.02 -6.68
CA GLU A 90 -24.35 23.26 -6.87
C GLU A 90 -23.43 24.48 -6.86
N ARG A 91 -22.50 24.53 -5.89
CA ARG A 91 -21.52 25.64 -5.79
C ARG A 91 -20.66 25.78 -7.04
N VAL A 92 -20.14 24.67 -7.56
CA VAL A 92 -19.33 24.71 -8.77
C VAL A 92 -20.19 25.02 -10.00
N ALA A 93 -21.38 24.40 -10.12
CA ALA A 93 -22.27 24.62 -11.26
C ALA A 93 -22.76 26.06 -11.40
N SER A 94 -22.99 26.75 -10.26
CA SER A 94 -23.37 28.17 -10.23
C SER A 94 -22.19 29.13 -10.39
N GLY A 95 -20.95 28.66 -10.33
CA GLY A 95 -19.75 29.48 -10.34
C GLY A 95 -19.43 30.16 -9.00
N SER A 96 -20.13 29.79 -7.94
CA SER A 96 -19.98 30.39 -6.58
C SER A 96 -18.98 29.63 -5.73
N PHE A 97 -17.89 29.18 -6.18
CA PHE A 97 -16.92 28.32 -5.50
C PHE A 97 -16.89 28.42 -3.96
N LEU A 98 -15.97 27.80 -3.30
CA LEU A 98 -15.81 27.85 -1.85
C LEU A 98 -15.20 29.18 -1.40
N SER A 99 -15.68 29.73 -0.30
CA SER A 99 -15.06 30.89 0.36
C SER A 99 -13.73 30.51 1.01
N ILE A 100 -12.90 31.50 1.35
CA ILE A 100 -11.62 31.27 2.04
C ILE A 100 -11.85 30.58 3.39
N GLU A 101 -12.88 30.99 4.14
CA GLU A 101 -13.20 30.41 5.44
C GLU A 101 -13.64 28.94 5.33
N GLU A 102 -14.41 28.60 4.28
CA GLU A 102 -14.83 27.24 4.00
C GLU A 102 -13.63 26.36 3.65
N ILE A 103 -12.71 26.87 2.83
CA ILE A 103 -11.47 26.18 2.47
C ILE A 103 -10.58 25.98 3.69
N ASP A 104 -10.37 27.02 4.50
CA ASP A 104 -9.56 26.93 5.72
C ASP A 104 -10.17 26.00 6.75
N GLY A 105 -11.49 26.00 6.86
CA GLY A 105 -12.21 25.02 7.68
C GLY A 105 -11.92 23.58 7.24
N TYR A 106 -11.93 23.32 5.92
CA TYR A 106 -11.58 22.00 5.39
C TYR A 106 -10.10 21.67 5.57
N ILE A 107 -9.19 22.63 5.36
CA ILE A 107 -7.75 22.46 5.58
C ILE A 107 -7.48 22.05 7.04
N ARG A 108 -8.13 22.74 8.00
CA ARG A 108 -8.02 22.37 9.43
C ARG A 108 -8.53 20.95 9.68
N ALA A 109 -9.72 20.61 9.17
CA ALA A 109 -10.28 19.27 9.33
C ALA A 109 -9.40 18.17 8.71
N CYS A 110 -8.70 18.47 7.61
CA CYS A 110 -7.78 17.52 6.97
C CYS A 110 -6.61 17.08 7.85
N LYS A 111 -6.25 17.86 8.88
CA LYS A 111 -5.12 17.56 9.78
C LYS A 111 -5.43 16.45 10.78
N PHE A 112 -6.71 16.23 11.12
CA PHE A 112 -7.08 15.35 12.23
C PHE A 112 -7.64 14.01 11.75
N TYR A 113 -7.57 13.00 12.61
CA TYR A 113 -8.28 11.74 12.40
C TYR A 113 -9.78 12.01 12.49
N VAL A 114 -10.55 11.23 11.71
CA VAL A 114 -12.00 11.17 11.88
C VAL A 114 -12.26 10.02 12.83
N ASP A 115 -12.96 10.27 13.91
CA ASP A 115 -13.48 9.20 14.76
C ASP A 115 -14.51 8.42 13.93
N THR A 116 -14.09 7.29 13.39
CA THR A 116 -14.99 6.35 12.75
C THR A 116 -15.54 5.45 13.83
N GLU A 117 -16.81 5.66 14.18
CA GLU A 117 -17.57 4.77 15.08
C GLU A 117 -17.64 3.31 14.56
N ASP A 118 -17.12 3.04 13.35
CA ASP A 118 -17.26 1.76 12.64
C ASP A 118 -16.02 0.85 12.67
N GLU A 119 -14.93 1.19 13.38
CA GLU A 119 -13.75 0.31 13.53
C GLU A 119 -13.43 0.02 15.02
N SER A 120 -14.45 -0.20 15.83
CA SER A 120 -14.29 -0.85 17.12
C SER A 120 -14.18 -2.36 16.93
N GLU A 121 -12.99 -2.85 16.55
CA GLU A 121 -12.56 -4.22 16.87
C GLU A 121 -11.14 -4.47 16.33
N SER A 122 -10.19 -3.77 16.88
CA SER A 122 -8.90 -4.35 17.26
C SER A 122 -8.18 -3.32 18.14
N GLY A 123 -8.51 -3.35 19.42
CA GLY A 123 -7.66 -2.73 20.43
C GLY A 123 -6.30 -3.38 20.37
N THR A 124 -5.41 -2.83 19.54
CA THR A 124 -4.01 -3.20 19.58
C THR A 124 -3.49 -2.69 20.92
N VAL A 125 -3.30 -3.58 21.87
CA VAL A 125 -2.56 -3.26 23.11
C VAL A 125 -1.18 -2.85 22.69
N VAL A 126 -0.91 -1.56 22.67
CA VAL A 126 0.38 -1.01 22.29
C VAL A 126 1.21 -0.90 23.56
N SER A 127 2.41 -1.49 23.53
CA SER A 127 3.30 -1.44 24.67
C SER A 127 3.72 0.01 24.96
N LEU A 128 3.51 0.46 26.21
CA LEU A 128 3.94 1.78 26.72
C LEU A 128 5.47 1.96 26.72
N THR A 129 6.24 0.92 26.39
CA THR A 129 7.69 0.99 26.25
C THR A 129 8.15 1.63 24.95
N ASP A 130 7.24 1.79 23.95
CA ASP A 130 7.58 2.44 22.68
C ASP A 130 7.76 3.95 22.90
N LYS A 131 8.98 4.45 22.62
CA LYS A 131 9.33 5.87 22.72
C LYS A 131 8.37 6.76 21.93
N ARG A 132 7.92 6.31 20.75
CA ARG A 132 6.96 7.06 19.88
C ARG A 132 5.62 7.27 20.56
N ILE A 133 5.17 6.28 21.37
CA ILE A 133 3.91 6.37 22.09
C ILE A 133 4.05 7.30 23.27
N ARG A 134 5.17 7.23 23.99
CA ARG A 134 5.45 8.17 25.09
C ARG A 134 5.55 9.61 24.58
N ASP A 135 6.25 9.83 23.44
CA ASP A 135 6.36 11.15 22.80
C ASP A 135 4.98 11.62 22.30
N ALA A 136 4.15 10.71 21.74
CA ALA A 136 2.79 11.01 21.36
C ALA A 136 1.89 11.33 22.56
N ILE A 137 1.97 10.57 23.66
CA ILE A 137 1.24 10.85 24.90
C ILE A 137 1.64 12.20 25.50
N HIS A 138 2.93 12.53 25.52
CA HIS A 138 3.41 13.84 25.98
C HIS A 138 2.95 14.99 25.09
N ALA A 139 2.88 14.78 23.78
CA ALA A 139 2.38 15.78 22.83
C ALA A 139 0.84 15.92 22.84
N THR A 140 0.11 14.91 23.29
CA THR A 140 -1.36 14.80 23.11
C THR A 140 -2.19 14.98 24.37
N SER A 141 -1.57 15.36 25.52
CA SER A 141 -2.38 15.62 26.73
C SER A 141 -3.48 16.67 26.53
N ASN A 142 -3.48 17.44 25.41
CA ASN A 142 -4.51 18.43 25.06
C ASN A 142 -4.79 18.62 23.54
N SER A 143 -4.31 17.75 22.64
CA SER A 143 -4.54 17.92 21.20
C SER A 143 -5.13 16.68 20.54
N GLN A 144 -6.07 16.88 19.60
CA GLN A 144 -6.58 15.78 18.76
C GLN A 144 -5.41 15.18 17.96
N PRO A 145 -5.34 13.84 17.80
CA PRO A 145 -4.26 13.20 17.07
C PRO A 145 -4.26 13.65 15.59
N GLU A 146 -3.11 14.16 15.14
CA GLU A 146 -2.93 14.60 13.75
C GLU A 146 -2.61 13.41 12.82
N VAL A 147 -3.12 13.49 11.58
CA VAL A 147 -2.75 12.53 10.54
C VAL A 147 -1.36 12.83 9.99
N SER A 148 -0.72 11.85 9.34
CA SER A 148 0.55 12.10 8.65
C SER A 148 0.41 13.18 7.56
N ALA A 149 1.49 13.95 7.33
CA ALA A 149 1.54 14.96 6.25
C ALA A 149 1.14 14.38 4.89
N HIS A 150 1.49 13.12 4.63
CA HIS A 150 1.08 12.43 3.42
C HIS A 150 -0.46 12.28 3.31
N THR A 151 -1.14 11.90 4.39
CA THR A 151 -2.61 11.80 4.43
C THR A 151 -3.26 13.17 4.27
N PHE A 152 -2.74 14.18 4.96
CA PHE A 152 -3.17 15.56 4.82
C PHE A 152 -3.10 16.05 3.36
N HIS A 153 -1.93 15.93 2.71
CA HIS A 153 -1.76 16.30 1.30
C HIS A 153 -2.71 15.55 0.37
N GLN A 154 -2.98 14.27 0.65
CA GLN A 154 -3.88 13.50 -0.20
C GLN A 154 -5.33 13.95 -0.09
N ARG A 155 -5.79 14.32 1.10
CA ARG A 155 -7.13 14.89 1.29
C ARG A 155 -7.28 16.23 0.53
N LEU A 156 -6.30 17.11 0.61
CA LEU A 156 -6.31 18.38 -0.14
C LEU A 156 -6.24 18.17 -1.65
N ASN A 157 -5.37 17.30 -2.11
CA ASN A 157 -5.29 16.94 -3.54
C ASN A 157 -6.60 16.33 -4.04
N ARG A 158 -7.35 15.62 -3.18
CA ARG A 158 -8.65 15.06 -3.56
C ARG A 158 -9.69 16.13 -3.73
N LEU A 159 -9.77 17.10 -2.81
CA LEU A 159 -10.65 18.26 -2.98
C LEU A 159 -10.33 18.99 -4.29
N LYS A 160 -9.06 19.34 -4.51
CA LYS A 160 -8.64 20.04 -5.73
C LYS A 160 -9.07 19.30 -6.99
N ALA A 161 -8.75 17.99 -7.07
CA ALA A 161 -9.04 17.17 -8.26
C ALA A 161 -10.55 16.95 -8.46
N TYR A 162 -11.33 16.88 -7.40
CA TYR A 162 -12.78 16.75 -7.50
C TYR A 162 -13.45 18.05 -7.98
N ILE A 163 -13.04 19.20 -7.45
CA ILE A 163 -13.52 20.50 -7.94
C ILE A 163 -13.10 20.74 -9.39
N GLU A 164 -11.88 20.37 -9.80
CA GLU A 164 -11.46 20.41 -11.21
C GLU A 164 -12.35 19.54 -12.11
N PHE A 165 -12.75 18.37 -11.64
CA PHE A 165 -13.67 17.50 -12.37
C PHE A 165 -15.07 18.17 -12.52
N LEU A 166 -15.63 18.68 -11.44
CA LEU A 166 -16.92 19.37 -11.46
C LEU A 166 -16.88 20.60 -12.37
N TYR A 167 -15.81 21.39 -12.31
CA TYR A 167 -15.61 22.55 -13.17
C TYR A 167 -15.65 22.14 -14.66
N VAL A 168 -14.96 21.09 -15.02
CA VAL A 168 -14.98 20.57 -16.39
C VAL A 168 -16.39 20.09 -16.80
N CYS A 169 -17.12 19.44 -15.88
CA CYS A 169 -18.48 18.98 -16.17
C CYS A 169 -19.47 20.13 -16.43
N HIS A 170 -19.27 21.28 -15.80
CA HIS A 170 -20.26 22.36 -15.82
C HIS A 170 -19.86 23.58 -16.66
N HIS A 171 -18.56 23.78 -16.93
CA HIS A 171 -18.07 25.04 -17.53
C HIS A 171 -17.18 24.87 -18.76
N TYR A 172 -16.77 23.63 -19.15
CA TYR A 172 -15.78 23.42 -20.22
C TYR A 172 -16.25 23.94 -21.60
N ASP A 173 -17.53 23.76 -21.91
CA ASP A 173 -18.10 24.11 -23.23
C ASP A 173 -18.95 25.38 -23.19
N LYS A 174 -18.86 26.18 -22.13
CA LYS A 174 -19.61 27.44 -22.04
C LYS A 174 -18.94 28.53 -22.87
N ALA A 175 -19.76 29.37 -23.51
CA ALA A 175 -19.27 30.55 -24.23
C ALA A 175 -18.57 31.52 -23.28
N GLU A 176 -17.58 32.25 -23.80
CA GLU A 176 -16.90 33.31 -23.09
C GLU A 176 -17.84 34.53 -22.85
N THR A 177 -18.49 34.55 -21.70
CA THR A 177 -19.28 35.64 -21.19
C THR A 177 -18.53 36.26 -20.02
N GLU A 178 -18.86 37.53 -19.64
CA GLU A 178 -18.30 38.16 -18.45
C GLU A 178 -18.48 37.29 -17.20
N GLN A 179 -19.62 36.60 -17.08
CA GLN A 179 -19.89 35.69 -15.98
C GLN A 179 -18.97 34.46 -16.03
N GLN A 180 -18.69 33.91 -17.22
CA GLN A 180 -17.78 32.78 -17.36
C GLN A 180 -16.35 33.18 -17.04
N ILE A 181 -15.90 34.34 -17.49
CA ILE A 181 -14.56 34.91 -17.16
C ILE A 181 -14.41 35.07 -15.65
N SER A 182 -15.43 35.58 -14.95
CA SER A 182 -15.43 35.70 -13.49
C SER A 182 -15.37 34.34 -12.80
N THR A 183 -16.10 33.34 -13.33
CA THR A 183 -16.09 31.96 -12.85
C THR A 183 -14.69 31.29 -12.99
N ASP A 184 -14.05 31.53 -14.13
CA ASP A 184 -12.70 31.01 -14.41
C ASP A 184 -11.65 31.64 -13.49
N ASP A 185 -11.77 32.93 -13.20
CA ASP A 185 -10.90 33.63 -12.26
C ASP A 185 -11.06 33.09 -10.83
N GLN A 186 -12.29 32.88 -10.38
CA GLN A 186 -12.57 32.29 -9.07
C GLN A 186 -12.02 30.84 -8.97
N PHE A 187 -12.19 30.03 -10.02
CA PHE A 187 -11.63 28.71 -10.09
C PHE A 187 -10.10 28.71 -10.02
N ASN A 188 -9.44 29.64 -10.72
CA ASN A 188 -8.00 29.77 -10.68
C ASN A 188 -7.50 30.24 -9.30
N LYS A 189 -8.19 31.15 -8.64
CA LYS A 189 -7.92 31.58 -7.26
C LYS A 189 -8.04 30.40 -6.29
N PHE A 190 -9.10 29.62 -6.38
CA PHE A 190 -9.26 28.39 -5.60
C PHE A 190 -8.09 27.42 -5.80
N LYS A 191 -7.71 27.15 -7.06
CA LYS A 191 -6.57 26.25 -7.37
C LYS A 191 -5.26 26.73 -6.80
N LEU A 192 -5.01 28.03 -6.88
CA LEU A 192 -3.81 28.66 -6.33
C LEU A 192 -3.77 28.50 -4.81
N TYR A 193 -4.88 28.84 -4.15
CA TYR A 193 -4.99 28.78 -2.69
C TYR A 193 -4.71 27.38 -2.14
N ILE A 194 -5.39 26.35 -2.68
CA ILE A 194 -5.15 24.95 -2.29
C ILE A 194 -3.73 24.49 -2.60
N SER A 195 -3.17 24.89 -3.75
CA SER A 195 -1.80 24.53 -4.12
C SER A 195 -0.77 25.14 -3.17
N THR A 196 -1.00 26.39 -2.74
CA THR A 196 -0.17 27.06 -1.73
C THR A 196 -0.26 26.36 -0.37
N ALA A 197 -1.47 25.99 0.07
CA ALA A 197 -1.67 25.23 1.30
C ALA A 197 -0.95 23.87 1.28
N ILE A 198 -0.94 23.17 0.15
CA ILE A 198 -0.20 21.92 -0.02
C ILE A 198 1.30 22.14 0.04
N SER A 199 1.82 23.20 -0.61
CA SER A 199 3.26 23.47 -0.68
C SER A 199 3.83 24.05 0.61
N SER A 200 3.05 24.83 1.36
CA SER A 200 3.44 25.45 2.63
C SER A 200 3.36 24.47 3.81
N SER A 201 2.60 23.39 3.69
CA SER A 201 2.55 22.38 4.74
C SER A 201 3.89 21.66 4.84
N ARG A 202 4.49 21.73 6.04
CA ARG A 202 5.78 21.08 6.31
C ARG A 202 5.71 19.60 5.99
N LYS A 203 6.71 19.09 5.26
CA LYS A 203 6.99 17.66 5.24
C LYS A 203 7.40 17.29 6.66
N ASP A 204 6.73 16.30 7.25
CA ASP A 204 7.10 15.78 8.57
C ASP A 204 8.51 15.18 8.52
N ASN A 205 9.51 16.02 8.72
CA ASN A 205 10.87 15.60 8.99
C ASN A 205 11.09 15.42 10.50
N THR A 206 10.04 15.56 11.32
CA THR A 206 10.13 15.47 12.78
C THR A 206 10.19 14.05 13.31
N ILE A 207 9.73 13.06 12.53
CA ILE A 207 9.84 11.65 12.92
C ILE A 207 11.07 11.08 12.22
N THR A 208 12.15 10.91 12.98
CA THR A 208 13.32 10.17 12.52
C THR A 208 12.90 8.73 12.29
N LYS A 209 12.85 8.31 11.02
CA LYS A 209 12.72 6.88 10.71
C LYS A 209 14.06 6.24 11.04
N ASP A 210 14.08 5.39 12.03
CA ASP A 210 15.27 4.60 12.31
C ASP A 210 15.40 3.50 11.25
N PRO A 211 16.40 3.57 10.35
CA PRO A 211 16.60 2.54 9.35
C PRO A 211 16.89 1.17 9.96
N LEU A 212 17.43 1.11 11.19
CA LEU A 212 17.75 -0.13 11.89
C LEU A 212 16.50 -0.92 12.31
N GLU A 213 15.34 -0.27 12.48
CA GLU A 213 14.06 -0.97 12.68
C GLU A 213 13.66 -1.84 11.48
N SER A 214 14.26 -1.60 10.32
CA SER A 214 14.03 -2.38 9.10
C SER A 214 15.03 -3.54 8.92
N VAL A 215 15.81 -3.86 9.96
CA VAL A 215 16.78 -4.95 9.96
C VAL A 215 16.22 -6.17 10.69
N ILE A 216 16.37 -7.34 10.08
CA ILE A 216 16.20 -8.62 10.79
C ILE A 216 17.58 -9.07 11.24
N PRO A 217 17.87 -9.12 12.56
CA PRO A 217 19.14 -9.65 13.07
C PRO A 217 19.43 -11.06 12.55
N SER A 218 20.69 -11.39 12.31
CA SER A 218 21.07 -12.66 11.67
C SER A 218 20.65 -13.87 12.48
N ASP A 219 20.78 -13.83 13.80
CA ASP A 219 20.33 -14.91 14.71
C ASP A 219 18.81 -15.14 14.60
N LYS A 220 18.02 -14.06 14.57
CA LYS A 220 16.57 -14.11 14.40
C LYS A 220 16.19 -14.62 13.01
N PHE A 221 16.97 -14.24 11.99
CA PHE A 221 16.74 -14.73 10.63
C PHE A 221 17.01 -16.24 10.49
N PHE A 222 18.08 -16.76 11.10
CA PHE A 222 18.35 -18.20 11.12
C PHE A 222 17.24 -18.97 11.87
N ASN A 223 16.81 -18.46 13.01
CA ASN A 223 15.69 -19.05 13.74
C ASN A 223 14.40 -19.03 12.91
N LEU A 224 14.13 -17.91 12.16
CA LEU A 224 12.99 -17.84 11.25
C LEU A 224 13.06 -18.94 10.20
N LEU A 225 14.21 -19.16 9.56
CA LEU A 225 14.38 -20.20 8.54
C LEU A 225 14.14 -21.62 9.10
N GLU A 226 14.48 -21.86 10.36
CA GLU A 226 14.19 -23.14 11.04
C GLU A 226 12.70 -23.28 11.36
N VAL A 227 12.11 -22.26 11.96
CA VAL A 227 10.71 -22.26 12.43
C VAL A 227 9.70 -22.44 11.30
N ILE A 228 9.99 -21.92 10.09
CA ILE A 228 9.08 -22.06 8.94
C ILE A 228 9.04 -23.47 8.35
N GLN A 229 10.02 -24.32 8.63
CA GLN A 229 10.04 -25.68 8.06
C GLN A 229 8.81 -26.47 8.50
N GLU A 230 8.17 -27.18 7.56
CA GLU A 230 6.97 -27.97 7.84
C GLU A 230 7.16 -28.94 9.00
N ARG A 231 8.32 -29.58 9.06
CA ARG A 231 8.67 -30.62 10.03
C ARG A 231 9.27 -30.09 11.33
N SER A 232 9.49 -28.78 11.43
CA SER A 232 10.05 -28.18 12.65
C SER A 232 9.08 -28.36 13.82
N SER A 233 9.61 -28.82 14.97
CA SER A 233 8.86 -28.88 16.22
C SER A 233 8.44 -27.48 16.72
N ASN A 234 9.22 -26.46 16.36
CA ASN A 234 8.98 -25.06 16.70
C ASN A 234 8.05 -24.33 15.74
N ASN A 235 7.50 -25.04 14.71
CA ASN A 235 6.60 -24.42 13.75
C ASN A 235 5.29 -23.99 14.43
N PRO A 236 4.94 -22.69 14.41
CA PRO A 236 3.80 -22.16 15.18
C PRO A 236 2.43 -22.58 14.62
N PHE A 237 2.39 -23.21 13.46
CA PHE A 237 1.16 -23.60 12.80
C PHE A 237 0.76 -25.03 13.12
N LYS A 238 -0.50 -25.25 13.52
CA LYS A 238 -1.07 -26.59 13.70
C LYS A 238 -1.45 -27.24 12.36
N SER A 239 -1.66 -26.43 11.31
CA SER A 239 -2.09 -26.88 9.98
C SER A 239 -1.60 -25.92 8.92
N SER A 240 -1.74 -26.29 7.63
CA SER A 240 -1.27 -25.48 6.50
C SER A 240 0.23 -25.18 6.54
N LYS A 241 1.01 -26.01 7.20
CA LYS A 241 2.45 -25.80 7.41
C LYS A 241 3.19 -25.71 6.09
N LEU A 242 2.98 -26.65 5.18
CA LEU A 242 3.62 -26.68 3.86
C LEU A 242 3.34 -25.40 3.05
N ARG A 243 2.07 -24.99 2.95
CA ARG A 243 1.70 -23.75 2.26
C ARG A 243 2.38 -22.52 2.89
N ASN A 244 2.34 -22.43 4.21
CA ASN A 244 2.90 -21.28 4.93
C ASN A 244 4.43 -21.22 4.80
N GLN A 245 5.11 -22.37 4.81
CA GLN A 245 6.53 -22.49 4.50
C GLN A 245 6.82 -21.95 3.10
N ILE A 246 6.13 -22.47 2.06
CA ILE A 246 6.35 -22.07 0.66
C ILE A 246 6.16 -20.57 0.47
N ILE A 247 5.05 -20.00 0.98
CA ILE A 247 4.78 -18.56 0.89
C ILE A 247 5.91 -17.74 1.50
N THR A 248 6.36 -18.11 2.68
CA THR A 248 7.42 -17.40 3.40
C THR A 248 8.75 -17.54 2.67
N GLN A 249 9.05 -18.72 2.17
CA GLN A 249 10.28 -19.00 1.43
C GLN A 249 10.33 -18.26 0.10
N ILE A 250 9.23 -18.18 -0.67
CA ILE A 250 9.16 -17.33 -1.87
C ILE A 250 9.49 -15.87 -1.53
N LEU A 251 8.92 -15.33 -0.44
CA LEU A 251 9.18 -13.94 -0.04
C LEU A 251 10.65 -13.71 0.35
N ILE A 252 11.28 -14.69 1.01
CA ILE A 252 12.69 -14.65 1.43
C ILE A 252 13.62 -14.80 0.24
N ASP A 253 13.39 -15.79 -0.62
CA ASP A 253 14.32 -16.17 -1.68
C ASP A 253 14.29 -15.22 -2.87
N THR A 254 13.14 -14.58 -3.11
CA THR A 254 12.92 -13.77 -4.32
C THR A 254 12.69 -12.28 -4.04
N GLY A 255 12.38 -11.92 -2.81
CA GLY A 255 12.06 -10.54 -2.43
C GLY A 255 10.82 -9.96 -3.14
N VAL A 256 9.99 -10.77 -3.79
CA VAL A 256 8.77 -10.29 -4.47
C VAL A 256 7.76 -9.69 -3.49
N ARG A 257 6.87 -8.84 -4.00
CA ARG A 257 5.79 -8.28 -3.16
C ARG A 257 4.72 -9.34 -2.90
N VAL A 258 4.07 -9.27 -1.73
CA VAL A 258 2.94 -10.16 -1.36
C VAL A 258 1.86 -10.22 -2.43
N GLY A 259 1.58 -9.08 -3.08
CA GLY A 259 0.60 -9.05 -4.17
C GLY A 259 0.98 -9.94 -5.35
N ALA A 260 2.27 -10.11 -5.63
CA ALA A 260 2.76 -11.04 -6.66
C ALA A 260 2.54 -12.49 -6.24
N VAL A 261 2.86 -12.85 -4.99
CA VAL A 261 2.60 -14.20 -4.45
C VAL A 261 1.12 -14.54 -4.50
N LEU A 262 0.25 -13.59 -4.14
CA LEU A 262 -1.20 -13.78 -4.19
C LEU A 262 -1.76 -13.95 -5.61
N LYS A 263 -1.08 -13.38 -6.61
CA LYS A 263 -1.48 -13.49 -8.03
C LYS A 263 -0.91 -14.71 -8.73
N LEU A 264 0.02 -15.41 -8.11
CA LEU A 264 0.68 -16.55 -8.73
C LEU A 264 -0.35 -17.62 -9.08
N LYS A 265 -0.38 -18.00 -10.35
CA LYS A 265 -1.22 -19.08 -10.91
C LYS A 265 -0.40 -20.33 -11.17
N VAL A 266 -1.06 -21.48 -11.21
CA VAL A 266 -0.41 -22.75 -11.56
C VAL A 266 0.19 -22.66 -12.96
N SER A 267 -0.52 -22.03 -13.89
CA SER A 267 -0.06 -21.78 -15.27
C SER A 267 1.14 -20.83 -15.38
N ASP A 268 1.45 -20.06 -14.32
CA ASP A 268 2.63 -19.18 -14.31
C ASP A 268 3.93 -19.93 -13.96
N LEU A 269 3.84 -21.19 -13.51
CA LEU A 269 4.99 -21.99 -13.11
C LEU A 269 5.67 -22.61 -14.32
N VAL A 270 6.96 -22.40 -14.46
CA VAL A 270 7.79 -23.00 -15.50
C VAL A 270 8.83 -23.90 -14.82
N ASP A 271 8.55 -25.21 -14.84
CA ASP A 271 9.42 -26.24 -14.27
C ASP A 271 10.45 -26.66 -15.31
N ASP A 272 11.44 -25.81 -15.50
CA ASP A 272 12.55 -26.01 -16.42
C ASP A 272 13.71 -26.67 -15.67
N TRP A 273 14.37 -27.68 -16.30
CA TRP A 273 15.50 -28.40 -15.71
C TRP A 273 16.65 -27.45 -15.34
N ASP A 274 16.96 -26.49 -16.19
CA ASP A 274 18.11 -25.60 -15.98
C ASP A 274 17.76 -24.36 -15.15
N ASN A 275 16.51 -23.90 -15.23
CA ASN A 275 16.08 -22.64 -14.60
C ASN A 275 14.59 -22.66 -14.23
N PRO A 276 14.24 -23.34 -13.13
CA PRO A 276 12.86 -23.30 -12.63
C PRO A 276 12.51 -21.88 -12.23
N ARG A 277 11.33 -21.42 -12.67
CA ARG A 277 10.92 -20.03 -12.50
C ARG A 277 9.42 -19.89 -12.47
N PHE A 278 8.95 -18.73 -12.05
CA PHE A 278 7.54 -18.34 -12.24
C PHE A 278 7.44 -16.98 -12.91
N LEU A 279 6.37 -16.80 -13.65
CA LEU A 279 6.10 -15.60 -14.43
C LEU A 279 5.16 -14.69 -13.64
N LEU A 280 5.60 -13.46 -13.36
CA LEU A 280 4.76 -12.47 -12.73
C LEU A 280 4.12 -11.59 -13.80
N THR A 281 2.83 -11.73 -14.00
CA THR A 281 2.06 -10.92 -14.93
C THR A 281 1.50 -9.66 -14.25
N ARG A 282 1.34 -8.58 -15.03
CA ARG A 282 0.69 -7.35 -14.57
C ARG A 282 -0.72 -7.29 -15.16
N THR A 283 -1.65 -7.95 -14.52
CA THR A 283 -3.08 -7.88 -14.85
C THR A 283 -3.80 -7.08 -13.77
N PRO A 284 -4.03 -5.76 -13.94
CA PRO A 284 -4.60 -4.91 -12.87
C PRO A 284 -5.99 -5.35 -12.44
N ASP A 285 -6.85 -5.73 -13.37
CA ASP A 285 -8.23 -6.16 -13.10
C ASP A 285 -8.42 -7.58 -13.71
N ASP A 286 -7.89 -8.59 -13.00
CA ASP A 286 -7.97 -10.00 -13.41
C ASP A 286 -9.40 -10.51 -13.22
N PRO A 287 -10.15 -10.81 -14.28
CA PRO A 287 -11.55 -11.25 -14.18
C PRO A 287 -11.67 -12.63 -13.50
N THR A 288 -10.61 -13.41 -13.45
CA THR A 288 -10.57 -14.70 -12.74
C THR A 288 -10.40 -14.56 -11.25
N ASP A 289 -10.08 -13.34 -10.74
CA ASP A 289 -9.90 -13.10 -9.32
C ASP A 289 -11.25 -12.95 -8.61
N THR A 290 -11.70 -14.00 -7.94
CA THR A 290 -12.98 -14.04 -7.22
C THR A 290 -12.95 -13.31 -5.87
N ARG A 291 -11.78 -12.84 -5.40
CA ARG A 291 -11.66 -12.13 -4.12
C ARG A 291 -12.42 -10.81 -4.16
N ARG A 292 -13.06 -10.44 -3.05
CA ARG A 292 -13.67 -9.12 -2.90
C ARG A 292 -12.63 -8.00 -3.05
N LEU A 293 -11.42 -8.23 -2.49
CA LEU A 293 -10.25 -7.37 -2.66
C LEU A 293 -9.24 -8.12 -3.54
N PRO A 294 -9.21 -7.84 -4.85
CA PRO A 294 -8.34 -8.54 -5.79
C PRO A 294 -6.87 -8.31 -5.45
N ALA A 295 -6.02 -9.30 -5.72
CA ALA A 295 -4.60 -9.11 -5.52
C ALA A 295 -4.03 -8.12 -6.55
N ALA A 296 -3.12 -7.24 -6.11
CA ALA A 296 -2.49 -6.26 -6.97
C ALA A 296 -0.98 -6.46 -7.02
N ASN A 297 -0.44 -6.59 -8.24
CA ASN A 297 1.00 -6.51 -8.48
C ASN A 297 1.34 -5.12 -9.04
N LYS A 298 2.20 -4.38 -8.32
CA LYS A 298 2.63 -3.03 -8.69
C LYS A 298 3.94 -3.01 -9.49
N THR A 299 4.61 -4.16 -9.63
CA THR A 299 5.86 -4.30 -10.38
C THR A 299 5.59 -4.50 -11.87
N LYS A 300 6.61 -4.30 -12.71
CA LYS A 300 6.57 -4.74 -14.11
C LYS A 300 6.32 -6.26 -14.14
N ALA A 301 5.83 -6.76 -15.27
CA ALA A 301 5.89 -8.19 -15.56
C ALA A 301 7.35 -8.64 -15.57
N LEU A 302 7.66 -9.74 -14.91
CA LEU A 302 9.01 -10.28 -14.89
C LEU A 302 9.00 -11.79 -14.64
N SER A 303 10.05 -12.44 -15.08
CA SER A 303 10.37 -13.83 -14.77
C SER A 303 11.23 -13.86 -13.50
N VAL A 304 10.86 -14.72 -12.55
CA VAL A 304 11.56 -14.88 -11.27
C VAL A 304 12.08 -16.29 -11.15
N SER A 305 13.39 -16.46 -11.19
CA SER A 305 14.05 -17.76 -10.97
C SER A 305 13.97 -18.16 -9.50
N ILE A 306 13.76 -19.45 -9.26
CA ILE A 306 13.73 -20.06 -7.93
C ILE A 306 14.60 -21.30 -7.90
N SER A 307 14.86 -21.84 -6.71
CA SER A 307 15.58 -23.10 -6.57
C SER A 307 14.72 -24.30 -6.99
N HIS A 308 15.36 -25.36 -7.44
CA HIS A 308 14.69 -26.63 -7.74
C HIS A 308 13.91 -27.17 -6.53
N ASP A 309 14.46 -27.02 -5.33
CA ASP A 309 13.82 -27.52 -4.12
C ASP A 309 12.55 -26.73 -3.79
N LEU A 310 12.57 -25.40 -3.99
CA LEU A 310 11.36 -24.58 -3.82
C LEU A 310 10.31 -24.96 -4.89
N MET A 311 10.70 -25.19 -6.15
CA MET A 311 9.79 -25.66 -7.19
C MET A 311 9.17 -27.01 -6.84
N LYS A 312 9.97 -27.96 -6.34
CA LYS A 312 9.47 -29.28 -5.87
C LYS A 312 8.44 -29.12 -4.75
N LEU A 313 8.71 -28.23 -3.77
CA LEU A 313 7.75 -27.96 -2.68
C LEU A 313 6.44 -27.35 -3.20
N ILE A 314 6.52 -26.43 -4.15
CA ILE A 314 5.33 -25.82 -4.78
C ILE A 314 4.51 -26.90 -5.50
N LYS A 315 5.15 -27.77 -6.28
CA LYS A 315 4.49 -28.88 -6.98
C LYS A 315 3.88 -29.87 -5.99
N LEU A 316 4.60 -30.24 -4.96
CA LEU A 316 4.10 -31.12 -3.89
C LEU A 316 2.82 -30.51 -3.27
N TYR A 317 2.84 -29.22 -2.94
CA TYR A 317 1.66 -28.53 -2.40
C TYR A 317 0.47 -28.58 -3.37
N ILE A 318 0.71 -28.33 -4.66
CA ILE A 318 -0.34 -28.32 -5.69
C ILE A 318 -0.95 -29.71 -5.82
N GLU A 319 -0.15 -30.75 -5.90
CA GLU A 319 -0.58 -32.12 -6.17
C GLU A 319 -1.23 -32.80 -4.95
N THR A 320 -0.80 -32.45 -3.75
CA THR A 320 -1.30 -33.10 -2.52
C THR A 320 -2.37 -32.25 -1.84
N VAL A 321 -2.04 -31.06 -1.41
CA VAL A 321 -2.91 -30.21 -0.57
C VAL A 321 -3.94 -29.46 -1.41
N ARG A 322 -3.47 -28.73 -2.44
CA ARG A 322 -4.37 -27.91 -3.26
C ARG A 322 -5.39 -28.77 -3.99
N LYS A 323 -4.94 -29.84 -4.67
CA LYS A 323 -5.79 -30.74 -5.45
C LYS A 323 -6.86 -31.44 -4.60
N SER A 324 -6.55 -31.78 -3.36
CA SER A 324 -7.49 -32.42 -2.44
C SER A 324 -8.45 -31.44 -1.74
N THR A 325 -8.20 -30.13 -1.85
CA THR A 325 -9.05 -29.13 -1.19
C THR A 325 -10.30 -28.85 -2.04
N PRO A 326 -11.52 -28.90 -1.47
CA PRO A 326 -12.76 -28.59 -2.20
C PRO A 326 -12.70 -27.20 -2.87
N ASN A 327 -13.35 -27.06 -4.03
CA ASN A 327 -13.48 -25.82 -4.81
C ASN A 327 -12.15 -25.22 -5.34
N SER A 328 -11.01 -25.85 -5.11
CA SER A 328 -9.70 -25.36 -5.57
C SER A 328 -9.55 -25.39 -7.09
N HIS A 329 -10.31 -26.24 -7.79
CA HIS A 329 -10.34 -26.37 -9.24
C HIS A 329 -11.10 -25.24 -9.95
N GLU A 330 -11.88 -24.45 -9.25
CA GLU A 330 -12.65 -23.34 -9.81
C GLU A 330 -11.79 -22.18 -10.32
N HIS A 331 -10.51 -22.17 -9.98
CA HIS A 331 -9.58 -21.11 -10.37
C HIS A 331 -8.14 -21.63 -10.43
N ASP A 332 -7.24 -20.86 -11.02
CA ASP A 332 -5.85 -21.26 -11.25
C ASP A 332 -4.85 -20.71 -10.21
N PHE A 333 -5.28 -19.97 -9.19
CA PHE A 333 -4.36 -19.43 -8.17
C PHE A 333 -3.71 -20.55 -7.35
N VAL A 334 -2.37 -20.45 -7.16
CA VAL A 334 -1.59 -21.46 -6.43
C VAL A 334 -2.03 -21.52 -4.97
N PHE A 335 -2.04 -20.41 -4.26
CA PHE A 335 -2.28 -20.37 -2.82
C PHE A 335 -3.74 -20.19 -2.46
N ILE A 336 -4.29 -21.15 -1.73
CA ILE A 336 -5.70 -21.23 -1.36
C ILE A 336 -5.90 -21.23 0.17
N SER A 337 -7.11 -20.90 0.58
CA SER A 337 -7.57 -21.13 1.94
C SER A 337 -7.88 -22.61 2.12
N GLU A 338 -7.27 -23.26 3.09
CA GLU A 338 -7.45 -24.70 3.34
C GLU A 338 -8.55 -25.00 4.34
N LYS A 339 -9.09 -23.98 5.02
CA LYS A 339 -10.10 -24.13 6.08
C LYS A 339 -11.08 -22.96 6.13
N GLY A 340 -12.21 -23.21 6.81
CA GLY A 340 -13.23 -22.20 7.11
C GLY A 340 -14.14 -21.87 5.92
N ARG A 341 -14.87 -20.76 6.02
CA ARG A 341 -15.88 -20.35 5.02
C ARG A 341 -15.30 -20.04 3.63
N THR A 342 -13.98 -19.89 3.53
CA THR A 342 -13.29 -19.58 2.28
C THR A 342 -12.46 -20.77 1.78
N ILE A 343 -12.75 -21.98 2.23
CA ILE A 343 -12.04 -23.19 1.80
C ILE A 343 -12.01 -23.28 0.27
N GLY A 344 -10.85 -23.59 -0.29
CA GLY A 344 -10.60 -23.69 -1.72
C GLY A 344 -10.53 -22.33 -2.47
N LYS A 345 -10.92 -21.21 -1.87
CA LYS A 345 -10.82 -19.88 -2.51
C LYS A 345 -9.39 -19.33 -2.44
N PRO A 346 -9.00 -18.45 -3.39
CA PRO A 346 -7.68 -17.82 -3.36
C PRO A 346 -7.42 -17.09 -2.05
N MET A 347 -6.21 -17.21 -1.50
CA MET A 347 -5.84 -16.56 -0.24
C MET A 347 -5.96 -15.04 -0.34
N SER A 348 -6.41 -14.41 0.74
CA SER A 348 -6.47 -12.96 0.87
C SER A 348 -5.14 -12.36 1.33
N TYR A 349 -4.95 -11.05 1.12
CA TYR A 349 -3.81 -10.30 1.62
C TYR A 349 -3.68 -10.40 3.15
N ASN A 350 -4.77 -10.24 3.88
CA ASN A 350 -4.79 -10.35 5.34
C ASN A 350 -4.39 -11.75 5.83
N ALA A 351 -4.72 -12.81 5.08
CA ALA A 351 -4.33 -14.16 5.46
C ALA A 351 -2.81 -14.35 5.41
N ILE A 352 -2.13 -13.84 4.37
CA ILE A 352 -0.64 -13.89 4.30
C ILE A 352 -0.03 -13.02 5.40
N HIS A 353 -0.56 -11.82 5.63
CA HIS A 353 -0.07 -10.98 6.73
C HIS A 353 -0.17 -11.67 8.08
N LYS A 354 -1.28 -12.37 8.35
CA LYS A 354 -1.43 -13.16 9.58
C LYS A 354 -0.39 -14.27 9.67
N VAL A 355 -0.10 -14.98 8.57
CA VAL A 355 0.95 -16.00 8.53
C VAL A 355 2.30 -15.38 8.92
N ILE A 356 2.70 -14.30 8.27
CA ILE A 356 3.99 -13.66 8.51
C ILE A 356 4.07 -13.09 9.93
N LYS A 357 2.99 -12.47 10.43
CA LYS A 357 2.93 -11.99 11.81
C LYS A 357 3.10 -13.12 12.81
N THR A 358 2.38 -14.24 12.63
CA THR A 358 2.49 -15.41 13.54
C THR A 358 3.92 -15.97 13.58
N ILE A 359 4.63 -16.00 12.45
CA ILE A 359 6.05 -16.37 12.42
C ILE A 359 6.89 -15.33 13.20
N GLY A 360 6.64 -14.05 12.98
CA GLY A 360 7.31 -12.96 13.68
C GLY A 360 7.15 -13.05 15.20
N ASP A 361 5.92 -13.27 15.66
CA ASP A 361 5.60 -13.43 17.07
C ASP A 361 6.36 -14.63 17.67
N CYS A 362 6.51 -15.73 16.92
CA CYS A 362 7.24 -16.91 17.35
C CYS A 362 8.76 -16.65 17.53
N VAL A 363 9.36 -15.85 16.64
CA VAL A 363 10.81 -15.53 16.70
C VAL A 363 11.11 -14.24 17.48
N GLY A 364 10.08 -13.57 17.99
CA GLY A 364 10.21 -12.36 18.82
C GLY A 364 10.59 -11.11 18.01
N ILE A 365 10.03 -10.92 16.81
CA ILE A 365 10.22 -9.72 15.97
C ILE A 365 8.90 -9.25 15.38
N ALA A 366 8.76 -7.94 15.16
CA ALA A 366 7.61 -7.35 14.47
C ALA A 366 7.70 -7.60 12.95
N LEU A 367 7.52 -8.86 12.54
CA LEU A 367 7.71 -9.30 11.17
C LEU A 367 6.51 -8.91 10.29
N HIS A 368 6.81 -8.36 9.13
CA HIS A 368 5.85 -8.09 8.06
C HIS A 368 6.48 -8.39 6.69
N PRO A 369 5.68 -8.62 5.64
CA PRO A 369 6.23 -9.04 4.34
C PRO A 369 7.25 -8.08 3.73
N HIS A 370 7.14 -6.79 4.01
CA HIS A 370 8.08 -5.80 3.47
C HIS A 370 9.44 -5.90 4.14
N LEU A 371 9.49 -6.30 5.42
CA LEU A 371 10.73 -6.54 6.15
C LEU A 371 11.51 -7.73 5.56
N LEU A 372 10.81 -8.81 5.14
CA LEU A 372 11.45 -9.92 4.41
C LEU A 372 12.06 -9.46 3.08
N ARG A 373 11.42 -8.54 2.38
CA ARG A 373 11.96 -7.94 1.16
C ARG A 373 13.19 -7.06 1.45
N HIS A 374 13.24 -6.35 2.58
CA HIS A 374 14.45 -5.64 3.02
C HIS A 374 15.59 -6.62 3.27
N LYS A 375 15.32 -7.74 3.98
CA LYS A 375 16.33 -8.77 4.21
C LYS A 375 16.85 -9.41 2.92
N TRP A 376 15.96 -9.65 1.96
CA TRP A 376 16.38 -10.12 0.63
C TRP A 376 17.35 -9.12 -0.03
N ASN A 377 17.06 -7.82 0.01
CA ASN A 377 17.95 -6.81 -0.57
C ASN A 377 19.32 -6.77 0.10
N GLU A 378 19.37 -6.90 1.42
CA GLU A 378 20.61 -7.00 2.20
C GLU A 378 21.45 -8.20 1.73
N ILE A 379 20.84 -9.38 1.69
CA ILE A 379 21.50 -10.62 1.25
C ILE A 379 21.95 -10.51 -0.22
N PHE A 380 21.11 -9.96 -1.09
CA PHE A 380 21.42 -9.77 -2.50
C PHE A 380 22.63 -8.88 -2.70
N GLU A 381 22.67 -7.75 -2.00
CA GLU A 381 23.77 -6.79 -2.07
C GLU A 381 25.08 -7.39 -1.58
N ASN A 382 25.05 -8.08 -0.43
CA ASN A 382 26.23 -8.73 0.11
C ASN A 382 26.78 -9.80 -0.85
N LYS A 383 25.89 -10.61 -1.46
CA LYS A 383 26.29 -11.59 -2.47
C LYS A 383 26.87 -10.94 -3.74
N ALA A 384 26.30 -9.81 -4.18
CA ALA A 384 26.76 -9.12 -5.35
C ALA A 384 28.11 -8.42 -5.11
N LYS A 385 28.33 -7.84 -3.94
CA LYS A 385 29.62 -7.29 -3.51
C LYS A 385 30.70 -8.40 -3.43
N ALA A 386 30.36 -9.54 -2.86
CA ALA A 386 31.28 -10.68 -2.78
C ALA A 386 31.70 -11.22 -4.17
N LYS A 387 30.85 -11.02 -5.20
CA LYS A 387 31.18 -11.31 -6.61
C LYS A 387 31.99 -10.22 -7.31
N GLY A 388 32.32 -9.13 -6.64
CA GLY A 388 33.11 -8.02 -7.17
C GLY A 388 32.36 -7.09 -8.15
N PHE A 389 31.01 -7.10 -8.14
CA PHE A 389 30.26 -6.17 -8.99
C PHE A 389 30.38 -4.73 -8.50
N SER A 390 30.44 -3.79 -9.45
CA SER A 390 30.43 -2.35 -9.14
C SER A 390 29.07 -1.92 -8.57
N PRO A 391 29.01 -0.82 -7.79
CA PRO A 391 27.77 -0.28 -7.23
C PRO A 391 26.68 -0.06 -8.28
N ASP A 392 27.03 0.51 -9.44
CA ASP A 392 26.09 0.75 -10.53
C ASP A 392 25.51 -0.56 -11.08
N LYS A 393 26.37 -1.57 -11.26
CA LYS A 393 25.94 -2.89 -11.70
C LYS A 393 25.02 -3.57 -10.69
N ILE A 394 25.30 -3.42 -9.40
CA ILE A 394 24.43 -3.95 -8.32
C ILE A 394 23.05 -3.27 -8.36
N GLU A 395 23.01 -1.95 -8.59
CA GLU A 395 21.76 -1.21 -8.70
C GLU A 395 20.94 -1.67 -9.92
N ASP A 396 21.53 -1.86 -11.08
CA ASP A 396 20.86 -2.35 -12.28
C ASP A 396 20.29 -3.76 -12.09
N LEU A 397 21.09 -4.65 -11.52
CA LEU A 397 20.67 -6.01 -11.19
C LEU A 397 19.51 -6.00 -10.19
N ARG A 398 19.55 -5.11 -9.20
CA ARG A 398 18.48 -4.92 -8.21
C ARG A 398 17.20 -4.39 -8.87
N LYS A 399 17.30 -3.38 -9.73
CA LYS A 399 16.16 -2.83 -10.49
C LYS A 399 15.47 -3.93 -11.31
N TYR A 400 16.28 -4.76 -11.99
CA TYR A 400 15.78 -5.89 -12.75
C TYR A 400 15.06 -6.92 -11.85
N ALA A 401 15.74 -7.43 -10.81
CA ALA A 401 15.21 -8.44 -9.91
C ALA A 401 13.92 -7.99 -9.20
N MET A 402 13.83 -6.70 -8.88
CA MET A 402 12.69 -6.11 -8.19
C MET A 402 11.56 -5.68 -9.12
N GLY A 403 11.75 -5.72 -10.43
CA GLY A 403 10.78 -5.25 -11.44
C GLY A 403 10.47 -3.76 -11.29
N TRP A 404 11.48 -2.93 -10.96
CA TRP A 404 11.33 -1.48 -10.87
C TRP A 404 11.41 -0.82 -12.25
N VAL A 405 10.78 0.35 -12.36
CA VAL A 405 10.99 1.24 -13.51
C VAL A 405 12.31 1.98 -13.35
N GLU A 406 12.92 2.42 -14.46
CA GLU A 406 14.21 3.09 -14.44
C GLU A 406 14.23 4.32 -13.53
N ASP A 407 13.17 5.14 -13.56
CA ASP A 407 13.01 6.35 -12.74
C ASP A 407 12.53 6.05 -11.30
N SER A 408 12.70 4.83 -10.81
CA SER A 408 12.21 4.44 -9.49
C SER A 408 13.06 5.05 -8.37
N LYS A 409 12.43 5.85 -7.51
CA LYS A 409 13.06 6.37 -6.28
C LYS A 409 13.30 5.29 -5.21
N MET A 410 12.91 4.05 -5.47
CA MET A 410 13.12 2.95 -4.50
C MET A 410 14.60 2.60 -4.33
N ALA A 411 15.43 2.82 -5.34
CA ALA A 411 16.87 2.63 -5.21
C ALA A 411 17.48 3.54 -4.14
N SER A 412 17.09 4.81 -4.09
CA SER A 412 17.58 5.75 -3.06
C SER A 412 17.18 5.33 -1.63
N VAL A 413 16.00 4.76 -1.44
CA VAL A 413 15.54 4.27 -0.13
C VAL A 413 16.45 3.13 0.38
N TYR A 414 16.85 2.21 -0.52
CA TYR A 414 17.74 1.11 -0.12
C TYR A 414 19.19 1.59 0.06
N ASN A 415 19.64 2.57 -0.73
CA ASN A 415 20.96 3.18 -0.54
C ASN A 415 21.04 3.93 0.81
N GLU A 416 20.01 4.69 1.19
CA GLU A 416 19.92 5.34 2.50
C GLU A 416 19.99 4.32 3.64
N PHE A 417 19.27 3.21 3.51
CA PHE A 417 19.33 2.09 4.45
C PHE A 417 20.76 1.52 4.58
N GLN A 418 21.43 1.25 3.46
CA GLN A 418 22.80 0.73 3.46
C GLN A 418 23.80 1.72 4.07
N LEU A 419 23.66 3.01 3.78
CA LEU A 419 24.47 4.05 4.40
C LEU A 419 24.30 4.06 5.93
N ALA A 420 23.06 3.97 6.41
CA ALA A 420 22.77 3.92 7.85
C ALA A 420 23.39 2.68 8.51
N MET A 421 23.32 1.52 7.88
CA MET A 421 23.96 0.29 8.35
C MET A 421 25.48 0.43 8.42
N THR A 422 26.10 0.97 7.37
CA THR A 422 27.56 1.18 7.31
C THR A 422 28.02 2.19 8.37
N VAL A 423 27.27 3.28 8.57
CA VAL A 423 27.56 4.27 9.61
C VAL A 423 27.44 3.64 11.01
N ALA A 424 26.41 2.84 11.25
CA ALA A 424 26.25 2.14 12.53
C ALA A 424 27.39 1.15 12.80
N GLU A 425 27.85 0.41 11.79
CA GLU A 425 28.98 -0.51 11.89
C GLU A 425 30.31 0.22 12.17
N ILE A 426 30.58 1.32 11.44
CA ILE A 426 31.77 2.14 11.67
C ILE A 426 31.73 2.74 13.09
N SER A 427 30.60 3.28 13.50
CA SER A 427 30.44 3.90 14.83
C SER A 427 30.63 2.89 15.96
N SER A 428 30.12 1.67 15.81
CA SER A 428 30.27 0.60 16.80
C SER A 428 31.74 0.15 16.92
N LYS A 429 32.47 0.07 15.80
CA LYS A 429 33.92 -0.26 15.81
C LYS A 429 34.75 0.86 16.44
N ASN A 430 34.43 2.12 16.17
CA ASN A 430 35.13 3.26 16.77
C ASN A 430 34.92 3.32 18.31
N LEU A 431 33.71 3.03 18.80
CA LEU A 431 33.41 2.95 20.21
C LEU A 431 34.24 1.86 20.93
N SER A 432 34.39 0.69 20.28
CA SER A 432 35.20 -0.40 20.85
C SER A 432 36.71 -0.11 20.87
N GLN A 433 37.17 0.81 20.00
CA GLN A 433 38.58 1.25 19.99
C GLN A 433 38.85 2.45 20.94
N SER A 434 37.83 3.27 21.22
CA SER A 434 37.94 4.48 22.02
C SER A 434 37.72 4.23 23.54
N VAL A 435 37.12 3.13 23.92
CA VAL A 435 36.95 2.75 25.31
C VAL A 435 38.19 1.94 25.76
N PRO A 436 39.06 2.45 26.66
CA PRO A 436 40.14 1.67 27.20
C PRO A 436 39.58 0.38 27.79
N ASN A 437 40.21 -0.75 27.49
CA ASN A 437 39.83 -2.04 28.04
C ASN A 437 39.73 -1.96 29.55
N LEU A 438 38.52 -1.84 30.08
CA LEU A 438 38.24 -1.96 31.52
C LEU A 438 38.37 -3.42 32.02
N ARG A 439 38.99 -4.30 31.23
CA ARG A 439 39.46 -5.62 31.65
C ARG A 439 40.92 -5.49 32.11
N GLY A 440 41.12 -4.63 33.08
CA GLY A 440 42.31 -4.58 33.83
C GLY A 440 42.11 -5.39 35.12
N SER A 441 43.02 -6.31 35.34
CA SER A 441 43.41 -6.92 36.61
C SER A 441 42.35 -7.78 37.33
N LYS A 442 42.44 -9.04 37.13
CA LYS A 442 42.68 -9.98 38.23
C LYS A 442 43.88 -10.85 37.91
#